data_3329b358ac052755a5c322f3bd5e8d46
#
_entry.id   3329b358ac052755a5c322f3bd5e8d46
#
_cell.length_a   1.000
_cell.length_b   1.000
_cell.length_c   1.000
_cell.angle_alpha   90.00
_cell.angle_beta   90.00
_cell.angle_gamma   90.00
#
_symmetry.space_group_name_H-M   'P 1'
#
loop_
_entity.id
_entity.type
_entity.pdbx_description
1 polymer ?
#
loop_
_entity_poly.entity_id
_entity_poly.type
_entity_poly.pdbx_seq_one_letter_code
_entity_poly.pdbx_strand_id
1 'polypeptide(L)'
;SQYSSSSVGNSEAILNELFNKMQLLSPKKDYIQVDLKKPLAGSTLCNKVSNEAQKLITLLLSLSAKQETLPQIDTFKNQFIERYGYDVAVSILNVFDNDMGIGAPSGYAFPRSKQQISFSGTGETPLGKFLFYKVQYALRNNLSEISLSDDELKEFKSDIDITAAPNSVELCFQIISDSVHDLDDGLFYLMPTGFIGSGESGKSFGRFRYMFNDELSSRTQISETDKSDALIDVELSEYPMHKRNCNVMLCSSSYKYQLSLDIPSDIDNSIDIKDIYIGVDSTTNSFYLKSSKLNKRLHIDKSNLFNCMLGSNIFRFLCEINEIPFLPISRTYGIFQSLPGTFIPRITYNRI
;
A
#
# COMPACT_ATOMS: atom_id res chain seq x y z
N SER A 1 28.84 -6.31 -10.36
CA SER A 1 29.26 -5.59 -11.58
C SER A 1 30.57 -4.85 -11.33
N GLN A 2 31.33 -4.50 -12.40
CA GLN A 2 32.59 -3.76 -12.28
C GLN A 2 32.42 -2.42 -11.55
N TYR A 3 31.27 -1.76 -11.72
CA TYR A 3 30.92 -0.52 -11.03
C TYR A 3 30.80 -0.72 -9.50
N SER A 4 30.11 -1.77 -9.07
CA SER A 4 29.86 -2.05 -7.65
C SER A 4 31.14 -2.42 -6.89
N SER A 5 32.17 -2.92 -7.60
CA SER A 5 33.46 -3.31 -7.01
C SER A 5 34.54 -2.23 -7.11
N SER A 6 34.24 -1.09 -7.77
CA SER A 6 35.20 0.00 -7.89
C SER A 6 35.23 0.85 -6.61
N SER A 7 36.38 1.37 -6.27
CA SER A 7 36.55 2.31 -5.17
C SER A 7 35.90 3.67 -5.49
N VAL A 8 35.51 4.39 -4.43
CA VAL A 8 34.89 5.71 -4.56
C VAL A 8 35.79 6.64 -5.40
N GLY A 9 35.18 7.26 -6.39
CA GLY A 9 35.88 8.18 -7.34
C GLY A 9 36.43 7.54 -8.62
N ASN A 10 36.51 6.19 -8.69
CA ASN A 10 37.11 5.50 -9.85
C ASN A 10 36.10 4.93 -10.85
N SER A 11 34.81 5.17 -10.62
CA SER A 11 33.72 4.60 -11.44
C SER A 11 33.30 5.49 -12.62
N GLU A 12 33.77 6.71 -12.72
CA GLU A 12 33.35 7.65 -13.76
C GLU A 12 33.61 7.13 -15.18
N ALA A 13 34.81 6.57 -15.42
CA ALA A 13 35.17 6.02 -16.73
C ALA A 13 34.23 4.85 -17.12
N ILE A 14 33.89 3.98 -16.15
CA ILE A 14 32.99 2.84 -16.36
C ILE A 14 31.56 3.32 -16.69
N LEU A 15 31.11 4.35 -16.00
CA LEU A 15 29.78 4.94 -16.26
C LEU A 15 29.75 5.61 -17.65
N ASN A 16 30.75 6.38 -17.98
CA ASN A 16 30.85 7.06 -19.30
C ASN A 16 30.88 6.05 -20.45
N GLU A 17 31.62 4.95 -20.31
CA GLU A 17 31.64 3.90 -21.31
C GLU A 17 30.23 3.25 -21.44
N LEU A 18 29.57 2.96 -20.32
CA LEU A 18 28.22 2.41 -20.32
C LEU A 18 27.23 3.39 -20.96
N PHE A 19 27.27 4.67 -20.61
CA PHE A 19 26.40 5.68 -21.21
C PHE A 19 26.60 5.76 -22.73
N ASN A 20 27.84 5.77 -23.20
CA ASN A 20 28.13 5.81 -24.64
C ASN A 20 27.56 4.59 -25.37
N LYS A 21 27.71 3.38 -24.79
CA LYS A 21 27.11 2.16 -25.36
C LYS A 21 25.60 2.21 -25.39
N MET A 22 24.97 2.69 -24.32
CA MET A 22 23.50 2.78 -24.24
C MET A 22 22.97 3.87 -25.19
N GLN A 23 23.69 4.95 -25.39
CA GLN A 23 23.31 6.02 -26.33
C GLN A 23 23.27 5.54 -27.78
N LEU A 24 24.17 4.63 -28.15
CA LEU A 24 24.15 4.01 -29.46
C LEU A 24 22.92 3.14 -29.71
N LEU A 25 22.40 2.51 -28.66
CA LEU A 25 21.21 1.64 -28.74
C LEU A 25 19.92 2.45 -28.73
N SER A 26 19.85 3.52 -27.96
CA SER A 26 18.66 4.35 -27.84
C SER A 26 19.01 5.74 -27.32
N PRO A 27 18.88 6.80 -28.12
CA PRO A 27 19.21 8.16 -27.69
C PRO A 27 18.23 8.67 -26.65
N LYS A 28 18.62 8.67 -25.37
CA LYS A 28 17.86 9.16 -24.21
C LYS A 28 18.74 10.02 -23.32
N LYS A 29 18.14 10.66 -22.32
CA LYS A 29 18.89 11.45 -21.34
C LYS A 29 19.27 10.64 -20.10
N ASP A 30 18.41 9.72 -19.66
CA ASP A 30 18.56 8.99 -18.40
C ASP A 30 18.58 7.48 -18.69
N TYR A 31 19.74 6.85 -18.56
CA TYR A 31 19.93 5.42 -18.85
C TYR A 31 20.06 4.56 -17.60
N ILE A 32 20.49 5.13 -16.49
CA ILE A 32 20.89 4.41 -15.30
C ILE A 32 20.17 4.98 -14.09
N GLN A 33 19.66 4.09 -13.26
CA GLN A 33 19.24 4.41 -11.90
C GLN A 33 20.27 3.85 -10.94
N VAL A 34 20.65 4.66 -9.95
CA VAL A 34 21.58 4.26 -8.90
C VAL A 34 20.84 4.23 -7.58
N ASP A 35 20.84 3.08 -6.94
CA ASP A 35 20.35 2.91 -5.58
C ASP A 35 21.55 2.86 -4.62
N LEU A 36 21.43 3.55 -3.49
CA LEU A 36 22.49 3.68 -2.50
C LEU A 36 22.07 3.04 -1.16
N LYS A 37 22.87 2.08 -0.70
CA LYS A 37 22.83 1.60 0.68
C LYS A 37 23.84 2.37 1.52
N LYS A 38 23.36 3.04 2.56
CA LYS A 38 24.20 3.70 3.56
C LYS A 38 24.25 2.88 4.83
N PRO A 39 25.34 2.18 5.15
CA PRO A 39 25.50 1.54 6.44
C PRO A 39 25.55 2.61 7.53
N LEU A 40 24.73 2.47 8.56
CA LEU A 40 24.73 3.36 9.71
C LEU A 40 25.57 2.74 10.82
N ALA A 41 26.45 3.53 11.42
CA ALA A 41 27.14 3.14 12.64
C ALA A 41 26.15 3.22 13.81
N GLY A 42 25.71 2.05 14.30
CA GLY A 42 24.62 1.95 15.28
C GLY A 42 23.23 2.03 14.64
N SER A 43 22.57 0.89 14.55
CA SER A 43 21.23 0.74 13.96
C SER A 43 20.18 0.44 15.05
N THR A 44 20.38 0.97 16.26
CA THR A 44 19.45 0.80 17.38
C THR A 44 18.56 2.02 17.51
N LEU A 45 17.30 1.78 17.78
CA LEU A 45 16.30 2.80 18.06
C LEU A 45 15.70 2.54 19.44
N CYS A 46 15.44 3.60 20.20
CA CYS A 46 14.82 3.50 21.51
C CYS A 46 13.45 2.80 21.43
N ASN A 47 13.21 1.83 22.32
CA ASN A 47 11.92 1.11 22.39
C ASN A 47 10.72 2.04 22.63
N LYS A 48 10.93 3.22 23.22
CA LYS A 48 9.86 4.21 23.40
C LYS A 48 9.27 4.65 22.04
N VAL A 49 10.10 4.77 20.99
CA VAL A 49 9.66 5.10 19.64
C VAL A 49 8.77 3.99 19.08
N SER A 50 9.19 2.74 19.22
CA SER A 50 8.38 1.59 18.78
C SER A 50 7.03 1.54 19.49
N ASN A 51 7.01 1.80 20.80
CA ASN A 51 5.77 1.82 21.58
C ASN A 51 4.81 2.94 21.12
N GLU A 52 5.33 4.13 20.83
CA GLU A 52 4.50 5.22 20.30
C GLU A 52 4.01 4.92 18.88
N ALA A 53 4.84 4.32 18.03
CA ALA A 53 4.44 3.88 16.70
C ALA A 53 3.30 2.83 16.76
N GLN A 54 3.37 1.88 17.71
CA GLN A 54 2.30 0.90 17.94
C GLN A 54 1.00 1.57 18.38
N LYS A 55 1.06 2.57 19.27
CA LYS A 55 -0.13 3.34 19.66
C LYS A 55 -0.75 4.09 18.49
N LEU A 56 0.09 4.68 17.63
CA LEU A 56 -0.38 5.35 16.42
C LEU A 56 -1.08 4.36 15.48
N ILE A 57 -0.49 3.19 15.22
CA ILE A 57 -1.13 2.16 14.39
C ILE A 57 -2.47 1.72 14.99
N THR A 58 -2.52 1.45 16.29
CA THR A 58 -3.74 1.06 17.00
C THR A 58 -4.84 2.14 16.87
N LEU A 59 -4.46 3.40 17.03
CA LEU A 59 -5.38 4.51 16.81
C LEU A 59 -5.91 4.53 15.37
N LEU A 60 -5.01 4.46 14.38
CA LEU A 60 -5.40 4.50 12.97
C LEU A 60 -6.31 3.34 12.60
N LEU A 61 -6.03 2.13 13.05
CA LEU A 61 -6.89 0.97 12.84
C LEU A 61 -8.26 1.15 13.49
N SER A 62 -8.32 1.64 14.73
CA SER A 62 -9.60 1.89 15.41
C SER A 62 -10.46 2.94 14.69
N LEU A 63 -9.84 3.96 14.13
CA LEU A 63 -10.52 4.98 13.34
C LEU A 63 -10.92 4.46 11.94
N SER A 64 -10.18 3.49 11.40
CA SER A 64 -10.44 2.88 10.07
C SER A 64 -11.56 1.86 10.09
N ALA A 65 -11.79 1.18 11.22
CA ALA A 65 -12.76 0.09 11.33
C ALA A 65 -14.22 0.52 10.99
N LYS A 66 -14.51 1.82 11.02
CA LYS A 66 -15.80 2.40 10.57
C LYS A 66 -15.80 2.83 9.11
N GLN A 67 -14.72 2.62 8.36
CA GLN A 67 -14.68 3.01 6.96
C GLN A 67 -15.29 1.92 6.08
N GLU A 68 -16.14 2.38 5.18
CA GLU A 68 -16.70 1.57 4.11
C GLU A 68 -15.57 1.14 3.14
N THR A 69 -15.73 -0.02 2.54
CA THR A 69 -14.92 -0.47 1.41
C THR A 69 -14.90 0.59 0.31
N LEU A 70 -13.99 0.45 -0.65
CA LEU A 70 -13.94 1.37 -1.78
C LEU A 70 -15.27 1.35 -2.54
N PRO A 71 -15.97 2.50 -2.73
CA PRO A 71 -17.33 2.52 -3.30
C PRO A 71 -17.45 1.82 -4.66
N GLN A 72 -16.39 1.91 -5.49
CA GLN A 72 -16.36 1.23 -6.79
C GLN A 72 -16.31 -0.30 -6.63
N ILE A 73 -15.65 -0.80 -5.59
CA ILE A 73 -15.56 -2.24 -5.30
C ILE A 73 -16.89 -2.75 -4.74
N ASP A 74 -17.56 -1.99 -3.88
CA ASP A 74 -18.88 -2.36 -3.36
C ASP A 74 -19.93 -2.39 -4.48
N THR A 75 -19.92 -1.38 -5.34
CA THR A 75 -20.81 -1.36 -6.51
C THR A 75 -20.56 -2.57 -7.40
N PHE A 76 -19.31 -2.87 -7.67
CA PHE A 76 -18.93 -4.02 -8.49
C PHE A 76 -19.29 -5.35 -7.83
N LYS A 77 -19.15 -5.46 -6.52
CA LYS A 77 -19.58 -6.63 -5.74
C LYS A 77 -21.09 -6.88 -5.86
N ASN A 78 -21.89 -5.83 -5.74
CA ASN A 78 -23.33 -5.94 -5.90
C ASN A 78 -23.71 -6.38 -7.32
N GLN A 79 -23.06 -5.85 -8.36
CA GLN A 79 -23.27 -6.30 -9.75
C GLN A 79 -22.84 -7.76 -9.94
N PHE A 80 -21.76 -8.18 -9.30
CA PHE A 80 -21.32 -9.58 -9.34
C PHE A 80 -22.37 -10.50 -8.71
N ILE A 81 -22.88 -10.16 -7.53
CA ILE A 81 -23.89 -10.94 -6.84
C ILE A 81 -25.20 -11.02 -7.66
N GLU A 82 -25.61 -9.90 -8.25
CA GLU A 82 -26.81 -9.85 -9.09
C GLU A 82 -26.69 -10.78 -10.31
N ARG A 83 -25.51 -10.84 -10.92
CA ARG A 83 -25.29 -11.63 -12.14
C ARG A 83 -24.98 -13.09 -11.90
N TYR A 84 -24.17 -13.39 -10.89
CA TYR A 84 -23.59 -14.72 -10.67
C TYR A 84 -24.04 -15.38 -9.37
N GLY A 85 -24.51 -14.60 -8.39
CA GLY A 85 -24.89 -15.09 -7.07
C GLY A 85 -23.72 -15.19 -6.09
N TYR A 86 -24.05 -15.60 -4.87
CA TYR A 86 -23.08 -15.90 -3.82
C TYR A 86 -22.48 -17.30 -4.01
N ASP A 87 -21.28 -17.52 -3.50
CA ASP A 87 -20.56 -18.81 -3.45
C ASP A 87 -20.32 -19.45 -4.81
N VAL A 88 -20.47 -18.68 -5.89
CA VAL A 88 -20.19 -19.10 -7.25
C VAL A 88 -18.83 -18.52 -7.68
N ALA A 89 -17.90 -19.37 -8.08
CA ALA A 89 -16.61 -18.97 -8.56
C ALA A 89 -16.61 -18.86 -10.10
N VAL A 90 -16.30 -17.67 -10.63
CA VAL A 90 -16.28 -17.36 -12.06
C VAL A 90 -14.87 -16.97 -12.46
N SER A 91 -14.41 -17.38 -13.66
CA SER A 91 -13.11 -16.94 -14.18
C SER A 91 -13.02 -15.40 -14.17
N ILE A 92 -11.92 -14.88 -13.61
CA ILE A 92 -11.72 -13.41 -13.54
C ILE A 92 -11.69 -12.79 -14.95
N LEU A 93 -11.18 -13.50 -15.95
CA LEU A 93 -11.18 -13.04 -17.34
C LEU A 93 -12.60 -12.89 -17.89
N ASN A 94 -13.50 -13.83 -17.56
CA ASN A 94 -14.91 -13.74 -17.98
C ASN A 94 -15.64 -12.62 -17.26
N VAL A 95 -15.35 -12.38 -16.00
CA VAL A 95 -15.96 -11.28 -15.22
C VAL A 95 -15.55 -9.93 -15.80
N PHE A 96 -14.28 -9.78 -16.19
CA PHE A 96 -13.72 -8.53 -16.74
C PHE A 96 -13.98 -8.34 -18.24
N ASP A 97 -14.54 -9.34 -18.92
CA ASP A 97 -14.96 -9.18 -20.32
C ASP A 97 -16.08 -8.15 -20.41
N ASN A 98 -15.94 -7.19 -21.35
CA ASN A 98 -16.90 -6.08 -21.49
C ASN A 98 -18.22 -6.46 -22.17
N ASP A 99 -18.25 -7.59 -22.89
CA ASP A 99 -19.40 -8.01 -23.66
C ASP A 99 -20.10 -9.22 -23.00
N MET A 100 -19.32 -10.15 -22.46
CA MET A 100 -19.82 -11.37 -21.84
C MET A 100 -19.86 -11.29 -20.31
N GLY A 101 -19.11 -10.39 -19.70
CA GLY A 101 -18.99 -10.22 -18.25
C GLY A 101 -19.66 -8.95 -17.73
N ILE A 102 -19.13 -8.46 -16.61
CA ILE A 102 -19.51 -7.18 -15.98
C ILE A 102 -18.61 -6.05 -16.53
N GLY A 103 -17.41 -6.41 -17.00
CA GLY A 103 -16.35 -5.46 -17.32
C GLY A 103 -15.60 -5.00 -16.08
N ALA A 104 -14.79 -3.95 -16.20
CA ALA A 104 -14.03 -3.41 -15.08
C ALA A 104 -14.89 -2.49 -14.20
N PRO A 105 -14.60 -2.38 -12.88
CA PRO A 105 -15.25 -1.43 -11.99
C PRO A 105 -15.21 0.01 -12.52
N SER A 106 -16.13 0.86 -12.07
CA SER A 106 -16.18 2.26 -12.46
C SER A 106 -14.89 3.00 -12.09
N GLY A 107 -14.46 3.95 -12.93
CA GLY A 107 -13.24 4.73 -12.70
C GLY A 107 -11.93 4.00 -13.00
N TYR A 108 -11.97 2.77 -13.54
CA TYR A 108 -10.79 2.08 -14.02
C TYR A 108 -10.40 2.59 -15.42
N ALA A 109 -9.10 2.68 -15.68
CA ALA A 109 -8.59 3.43 -16.82
C ALA A 109 -7.86 2.58 -17.88
N PHE A 110 -7.44 1.36 -17.58
CA PHE A 110 -6.56 0.57 -18.45
C PHE A 110 -7.04 -0.87 -18.67
N PRO A 111 -7.91 -1.10 -19.69
CA PRO A 111 -8.60 -0.13 -20.54
C PRO A 111 -9.69 0.64 -19.79
N ARG A 112 -10.15 1.78 -20.36
CA ARG A 112 -11.17 2.60 -19.71
C ARG A 112 -12.45 1.81 -19.50
N SER A 113 -12.93 1.78 -18.25
CA SER A 113 -14.19 1.14 -17.91
C SER A 113 -15.37 1.78 -18.65
N LYS A 114 -16.29 0.96 -19.10
CA LYS A 114 -17.57 1.39 -19.67
C LYS A 114 -18.58 1.82 -18.59
N GLN A 115 -18.33 1.49 -17.32
CA GLN A 115 -19.20 1.84 -16.21
C GLN A 115 -19.09 3.32 -15.86
N GLN A 116 -20.24 3.96 -15.63
CA GLN A 116 -20.28 5.36 -15.23
C GLN A 116 -19.80 5.50 -13.78
N ILE A 117 -19.05 6.57 -13.52
CA ILE A 117 -18.65 6.93 -12.16
C ILE A 117 -19.86 7.54 -11.48
N SER A 118 -20.48 6.80 -10.56
CA SER A 118 -21.47 7.38 -9.64
C SER A 118 -20.73 7.83 -8.38
N PHE A 119 -20.32 9.09 -8.32
CA PHE A 119 -19.87 9.69 -7.08
C PHE A 119 -21.09 10.00 -6.21
N SER A 120 -21.45 9.10 -5.34
CA SER A 120 -22.38 9.38 -4.25
C SER A 120 -21.59 9.60 -2.97
N GLY A 121 -21.15 10.81 -2.75
CA GLY A 121 -20.53 11.19 -1.49
C GLY A 121 -19.50 12.33 -1.64
N THR A 122 -19.61 13.30 -0.77
CA THR A 122 -18.69 14.45 -0.69
C THR A 122 -17.30 14.05 -0.14
N GLY A 123 -17.04 12.76 0.15
CA GLY A 123 -15.82 12.31 0.81
C GLY A 123 -15.68 12.81 2.27
N GLU A 124 -16.71 13.48 2.78
CA GLU A 124 -16.71 14.03 4.13
C GLU A 124 -17.02 12.95 5.17
N THR A 125 -16.00 12.52 5.88
CA THR A 125 -16.18 11.62 7.02
C THR A 125 -16.60 12.40 8.27
N PRO A 126 -17.32 11.79 9.25
CA PRO A 126 -17.62 12.42 10.53
C PRO A 126 -16.36 12.95 11.23
N LEU A 127 -15.28 12.17 11.23
CA LEU A 127 -13.98 12.60 11.76
C LEU A 127 -13.42 13.81 11.00
N GLY A 128 -13.51 13.80 9.66
CA GLY A 128 -13.08 14.94 8.85
C GLY A 128 -13.81 16.23 9.19
N LYS A 129 -15.14 16.16 9.35
CA LYS A 129 -15.95 17.30 9.79
C LYS A 129 -15.55 17.80 11.18
N PHE A 130 -15.38 16.89 12.12
CA PHE A 130 -14.93 17.24 13.48
C PHE A 130 -13.59 17.96 13.45
N LEU A 131 -12.59 17.42 12.75
CA LEU A 131 -11.28 18.07 12.62
C LEU A 131 -11.36 19.41 11.91
N PHE A 132 -12.22 19.54 10.90
CA PHE A 132 -12.44 20.82 10.23
C PHE A 132 -12.96 21.90 11.19
N TYR A 133 -13.95 21.57 12.03
CA TYR A 133 -14.45 22.52 13.04
C TYR A 133 -13.38 22.90 14.07
N LYS A 134 -12.56 21.94 14.50
CA LYS A 134 -11.44 22.21 15.40
C LYS A 134 -10.43 23.17 14.78
N VAL A 135 -10.07 22.97 13.52
CA VAL A 135 -9.17 23.87 12.79
C VAL A 135 -9.79 25.27 12.64
N GLN A 136 -11.06 25.37 12.28
CA GLN A 136 -11.73 26.67 12.22
C GLN A 136 -11.74 27.39 13.57
N TYR A 137 -12.01 26.67 14.65
CA TYR A 137 -11.96 27.23 16.00
C TYR A 137 -10.55 27.75 16.34
N ALA A 138 -9.53 26.94 16.06
CA ALA A 138 -8.13 27.33 16.31
C ALA A 138 -7.72 28.58 15.52
N LEU A 139 -8.07 28.63 14.23
CA LEU A 139 -7.80 29.80 13.38
C LEU A 139 -8.48 31.08 13.90
N ARG A 140 -9.74 30.99 14.33
CA ARG A 140 -10.47 32.15 14.90
C ARG A 140 -9.87 32.63 16.21
N ASN A 141 -9.25 31.76 16.98
CA ASN A 141 -8.64 32.06 18.27
C ASN A 141 -7.11 32.25 18.19
N ASN A 142 -6.53 32.29 16.99
CA ASN A 142 -5.09 32.42 16.76
C ASN A 142 -4.26 31.32 17.45
N LEU A 143 -4.79 30.12 17.56
CA LEU A 143 -4.07 28.98 18.13
C LEU A 143 -3.20 28.34 17.04
N SER A 144 -1.95 28.04 17.38
CA SER A 144 -1.01 27.35 16.48
C SER A 144 -1.08 25.83 16.56
N GLU A 145 -1.77 25.30 17.58
CA GLU A 145 -1.86 23.88 17.86
C GLU A 145 -3.25 23.47 18.37
N ILE A 146 -3.68 22.28 18.02
CA ILE A 146 -4.90 21.61 18.48
C ILE A 146 -4.47 20.28 19.08
N SER A 147 -4.66 20.11 20.38
CA SER A 147 -4.45 18.82 21.02
C SER A 147 -5.76 18.04 21.08
N LEU A 148 -5.75 16.81 20.58
CA LEU A 148 -6.89 15.89 20.63
C LEU A 148 -6.78 14.98 21.84
N SER A 149 -7.91 14.76 22.50
CA SER A 149 -8.02 13.84 23.63
C SER A 149 -8.67 12.50 23.23
N ASP A 150 -8.50 11.49 24.08
CA ASP A 150 -9.18 10.21 23.92
C ASP A 150 -10.71 10.33 23.94
N ASP A 151 -11.25 11.20 24.80
CA ASP A 151 -12.69 11.43 24.91
C ASP A 151 -13.25 12.02 23.62
N GLU A 152 -12.54 12.94 22.99
CA GLU A 152 -12.94 13.54 21.70
C GLU A 152 -12.90 12.54 20.55
N LEU A 153 -11.97 11.62 20.57
CA LEU A 153 -11.85 10.59 19.51
C LEU A 153 -12.73 9.36 19.74
N LYS A 154 -13.29 9.20 20.95
CA LYS A 154 -14.04 8.01 21.35
C LYS A 154 -15.22 7.70 20.43
N GLU A 155 -15.95 8.70 19.99
CA GLU A 155 -17.12 8.51 19.11
C GLU A 155 -16.74 8.04 17.69
N PHE A 156 -15.48 8.27 17.28
CA PHE A 156 -14.98 7.90 15.97
C PHE A 156 -14.26 6.54 15.97
N LYS A 157 -13.89 6.04 17.15
CA LYS A 157 -13.24 4.74 17.32
C LYS A 157 -14.27 3.61 17.23
N SER A 158 -13.87 2.49 16.66
CA SER A 158 -14.58 1.21 16.76
C SER A 158 -13.65 0.15 17.31
N ASP A 159 -14.24 -0.91 17.84
CA ASP A 159 -13.47 -2.08 18.24
C ASP A 159 -12.75 -2.65 17.02
N ILE A 160 -11.47 -2.92 17.20
CA ILE A 160 -10.66 -3.54 16.17
C ILE A 160 -10.99 -5.03 16.19
N ASP A 161 -11.56 -5.52 15.09
CA ASP A 161 -11.64 -6.95 14.88
C ASP A 161 -10.24 -7.48 14.55
N ILE A 162 -9.62 -8.13 15.53
CA ILE A 162 -8.26 -8.67 15.39
C ILE A 162 -8.20 -9.73 14.28
N THR A 163 -9.30 -10.40 13.98
CA THR A 163 -9.35 -11.43 12.93
C THR A 163 -9.36 -10.81 11.52
N ALA A 164 -9.89 -9.59 11.41
CA ALA A 164 -9.91 -8.80 10.18
C ALA A 164 -8.74 -7.81 10.07
N ALA A 165 -7.96 -7.66 11.14
CA ALA A 165 -6.80 -6.77 11.11
C ALA A 165 -5.67 -7.34 10.23
N PRO A 166 -4.85 -6.47 9.58
CA PRO A 166 -3.71 -6.93 8.82
C PRO A 166 -2.67 -7.62 9.74
N ASN A 167 -2.03 -8.66 9.25
CA ASN A 167 -0.97 -9.37 9.97
C ASN A 167 0.23 -8.47 10.27
N SER A 168 0.47 -7.48 9.44
CA SER A 168 1.55 -6.50 9.59
C SER A 168 1.16 -5.18 8.94
N VAL A 169 1.77 -4.09 9.38
CA VAL A 169 1.55 -2.74 8.86
C VAL A 169 2.88 -2.02 8.71
N GLU A 170 3.06 -1.27 7.64
CA GLU A 170 4.13 -0.27 7.56
C GLU A 170 3.63 1.08 8.06
N LEU A 171 4.49 1.77 8.80
CA LEU A 171 4.26 3.13 9.25
C LEU A 171 5.45 4.01 8.84
N CYS A 172 5.15 5.07 8.09
CA CYS A 172 6.14 6.07 7.68
C CYS A 172 5.98 7.34 8.53
N PHE A 173 7.00 7.67 9.30
CA PHE A 173 6.99 8.83 10.18
C PHE A 173 8.38 9.47 10.29
N GLN A 174 8.41 10.70 10.77
CA GLN A 174 9.61 11.39 11.19
C GLN A 174 9.63 11.47 12.72
N ILE A 175 10.83 11.34 13.29
CA ILE A 175 11.05 11.56 14.72
C ILE A 175 11.53 12.99 14.89
N ILE A 176 10.87 13.73 15.75
CA ILE A 176 11.21 15.12 16.11
C ILE A 176 11.67 15.13 17.56
N SER A 177 12.95 15.40 17.78
CA SER A 177 13.57 15.51 19.10
C SER A 177 14.74 16.48 19.02
N ASP A 178 15.03 17.20 20.08
CA ASP A 178 16.12 18.18 20.12
C ASP A 178 17.51 17.50 20.18
N SER A 179 17.57 16.30 20.77
CA SER A 179 18.80 15.51 20.87
C SER A 179 18.54 14.01 20.94
N VAL A 180 19.60 13.20 20.75
CA VAL A 180 19.55 11.74 20.96
C VAL A 180 19.24 11.43 22.43
N HIS A 181 19.75 12.23 23.37
CA HIS A 181 19.49 12.07 24.79
C HIS A 181 18.01 12.28 25.10
N ASP A 182 17.42 13.35 24.58
CA ASP A 182 16.00 13.63 24.75
C ASP A 182 15.13 12.51 24.13
N LEU A 183 15.55 11.97 22.96
CA LEU A 183 14.90 10.83 22.36
C LEU A 183 14.90 9.61 23.30
N ASP A 184 16.03 9.28 23.91
CA ASP A 184 16.17 8.17 24.85
C ASP A 184 15.35 8.41 26.13
N ASP A 185 15.25 9.65 26.57
CA ASP A 185 14.40 10.07 27.70
C ASP A 185 12.91 10.06 27.36
N GLY A 186 12.58 9.98 26.06
CA GLY A 186 11.22 9.97 25.56
C GLY A 186 10.65 11.35 25.33
N LEU A 187 11.50 12.36 25.16
CA LEU A 187 11.14 13.73 24.79
C LEU A 187 11.18 13.85 23.25
N PHE A 188 10.18 13.33 22.59
CA PHE A 188 10.06 13.34 21.14
C PHE A 188 8.60 13.34 20.69
N TYR A 189 8.38 13.70 19.42
CA TYR A 189 7.12 13.53 18.71
C TYR A 189 7.32 12.62 17.51
N LEU A 190 6.29 11.87 17.15
CA LEU A 190 6.21 11.15 15.89
C LEU A 190 5.32 11.94 14.92
N MET A 191 5.87 12.37 13.82
CA MET A 191 5.11 13.05 12.77
C MET A 191 4.87 12.07 11.61
N PRO A 192 3.63 11.56 11.44
CA PRO A 192 3.30 10.76 10.27
C PRO A 192 3.56 11.56 8.99
N THR A 193 4.12 10.91 7.98
CA THR A 193 4.32 11.55 6.67
C THR A 193 3.01 11.54 5.88
N GLY A 194 2.94 12.28 4.77
CA GLY A 194 1.77 12.29 3.89
C GLY A 194 1.43 10.91 3.30
N PHE A 195 2.42 10.01 3.21
CA PHE A 195 2.26 8.58 2.99
C PHE A 195 2.49 7.87 4.34
N ILE A 196 1.41 7.46 4.99
CA ILE A 196 1.49 6.90 6.35
C ILE A 196 2.08 5.49 6.33
N GLY A 197 1.80 4.72 5.30
CA GLY A 197 2.28 3.35 5.19
C GLY A 197 1.39 2.45 4.33
N SER A 198 1.50 1.16 4.53
CA SER A 198 0.72 0.15 3.82
C SER A 198 0.16 -0.89 4.78
N GLY A 199 -0.91 -1.58 4.37
CA GLY A 199 -1.55 -2.66 5.14
C GLY A 199 -0.70 -3.93 5.30
N GLU A 200 0.50 -3.97 4.68
CA GLU A 200 1.46 -5.06 4.85
C GLU A 200 2.88 -4.51 4.89
N SER A 201 3.72 -5.12 5.73
CA SER A 201 5.10 -4.68 5.91
C SER A 201 6.01 -5.12 4.77
N GLY A 202 6.99 -4.28 4.44
CA GLY A 202 8.04 -4.59 3.46
C GLY A 202 7.82 -3.99 2.07
N LYS A 203 6.66 -3.41 1.78
CA LYS A 203 6.34 -2.84 0.45
C LYS A 203 7.21 -1.64 0.09
N SER A 204 7.48 -0.75 1.03
CA SER A 204 8.38 0.41 0.81
C SER A 204 9.82 -0.01 0.56
N PHE A 205 10.18 -1.18 1.07
CA PHE A 205 11.52 -1.73 1.03
C PHE A 205 11.74 -2.72 -0.13
N GLY A 206 10.67 -3.26 -0.71
CA GLY A 206 10.72 -4.39 -1.64
C GLY A 206 11.71 -4.22 -2.78
N ARG A 207 11.71 -3.06 -3.47
CA ARG A 207 12.64 -2.79 -4.57
C ARG A 207 14.11 -2.73 -4.15
N PHE A 208 14.40 -2.48 -2.87
CA PHE A 208 15.75 -2.37 -2.33
C PHE A 208 16.22 -3.67 -1.65
N ARG A 209 15.35 -4.67 -1.55
CA ARG A 209 15.62 -5.92 -0.83
C ARG A 209 16.95 -6.56 -1.24
N TYR A 210 17.28 -6.54 -2.53
CA TYR A 210 18.52 -7.10 -3.06
C TYR A 210 19.80 -6.51 -2.44
N MET A 211 19.74 -5.30 -1.88
CA MET A 211 20.86 -4.66 -1.19
C MET A 211 21.01 -5.09 0.28
N PHE A 212 20.03 -5.79 0.83
CA PHE A 212 19.92 -6.12 2.25
C PHE A 212 19.67 -7.63 2.50
N ASN A 213 20.06 -8.46 1.54
CA ASN A 213 19.80 -9.92 1.63
C ASN A 213 20.36 -10.51 2.91
N ASP A 214 21.55 -10.08 3.36
CA ASP A 214 22.21 -10.62 4.54
C ASP A 214 21.48 -10.22 5.85
N GLU A 215 20.95 -9.00 5.90
CA GLU A 215 20.23 -8.47 7.06
C GLU A 215 18.78 -8.96 7.13
N LEU A 216 18.20 -9.31 5.98
CA LEU A 216 16.80 -9.74 5.88
C LEU A 216 16.63 -11.25 5.88
N SER A 217 17.67 -12.01 5.59
CA SER A 217 17.60 -13.47 5.53
C SER A 217 17.07 -14.13 6.82
N SER A 218 17.31 -13.50 7.97
CA SER A 218 16.78 -13.93 9.26
C SER A 218 15.35 -13.44 9.57
N ARG A 219 14.83 -12.51 8.77
CA ARG A 219 13.51 -11.86 9.01
C ARG A 219 12.49 -12.19 7.93
N THR A 220 12.89 -12.76 6.81
CA THR A 220 12.04 -13.05 5.65
C THR A 220 11.18 -14.31 5.78
N GLN A 221 11.21 -15.01 6.91
CA GLN A 221 10.25 -16.06 7.23
C GLN A 221 8.86 -15.53 7.67
N ILE A 222 8.51 -14.29 7.29
CA ILE A 222 7.26 -13.65 7.74
C ILE A 222 6.02 -14.26 7.07
N SER A 223 6.14 -15.04 6.01
CA SER A 223 4.97 -15.54 5.28
C SER A 223 4.68 -17.05 5.39
N GLU A 224 5.48 -17.81 6.10
CA GLU A 224 5.15 -19.19 6.44
C GLU A 224 4.41 -19.33 7.79
N THR A 225 3.72 -18.27 8.23
CA THR A 225 2.76 -18.47 9.31
C THR A 225 1.66 -19.38 8.80
N ASP A 226 1.36 -20.41 9.58
CA ASP A 226 0.32 -21.41 9.46
C ASP A 226 -1.07 -20.83 9.11
N LYS A 227 -1.18 -20.16 7.94
CA LYS A 227 -2.48 -19.99 7.30
C LYS A 227 -2.94 -21.39 6.95
N SER A 228 -4.15 -21.71 7.31
CA SER A 228 -4.78 -23.01 7.04
C SER A 228 -4.36 -23.49 5.64
N ASP A 229 -4.15 -24.78 5.47
CA ASP A 229 -3.77 -25.41 4.17
C ASP A 229 -4.68 -25.00 3.00
N ALA A 230 -5.76 -24.28 3.29
CA ALA A 230 -6.77 -23.79 2.36
C ALA A 230 -6.47 -22.40 1.74
N LEU A 231 -5.60 -21.57 2.34
CA LEU A 231 -5.27 -20.22 1.87
C LEU A 231 -3.76 -20.10 1.61
N ILE A 232 -3.37 -19.64 0.44
CA ILE A 232 -1.96 -19.42 0.08
C ILE A 232 -1.71 -17.96 -0.29
N ASP A 233 -0.53 -17.47 0.10
CA ASP A 233 -0.06 -16.14 -0.28
C ASP A 233 0.61 -16.18 -1.65
N VAL A 234 0.26 -15.20 -2.49
CA VAL A 234 0.71 -15.11 -3.89
C VAL A 234 1.18 -13.69 -4.18
N GLU A 235 2.40 -13.56 -4.68
CA GLU A 235 2.90 -12.26 -5.12
C GLU A 235 2.35 -11.89 -6.49
N LEU A 236 1.79 -10.68 -6.57
CA LEU A 236 1.29 -10.11 -7.81
C LEU A 236 2.38 -9.27 -8.48
N SER A 237 2.67 -9.57 -9.72
CA SER A 237 3.56 -8.78 -10.57
C SER A 237 2.94 -8.50 -11.93
N GLU A 238 3.27 -7.35 -12.51
CA GLU A 238 2.80 -6.92 -13.83
C GLU A 238 3.92 -6.20 -14.58
N TYR A 239 3.90 -6.26 -15.91
CA TYR A 239 4.75 -5.39 -16.70
C TYR A 239 4.13 -3.97 -16.73
N PRO A 240 4.81 -2.96 -16.20
CA PRO A 240 4.20 -1.64 -16.09
C PRO A 240 4.03 -0.98 -17.46
N MET A 241 2.88 -0.36 -17.69
CA MET A 241 2.58 0.37 -18.92
C MET A 241 3.57 1.51 -19.20
N HIS A 242 4.12 2.12 -18.16
CA HIS A 242 5.12 3.18 -18.28
C HIS A 242 6.49 2.68 -17.82
N LYS A 243 7.49 2.79 -18.69
CA LYS A 243 8.86 2.29 -18.45
C LYS A 243 9.49 2.75 -17.12
N ARG A 244 9.19 3.97 -16.66
CA ARG A 244 9.68 4.48 -15.35
C ARG A 244 9.12 3.72 -14.16
N ASN A 245 7.96 3.13 -14.31
CA ASN A 245 7.32 2.37 -13.23
C ASN A 245 8.05 1.06 -12.93
N CYS A 246 8.83 0.53 -13.88
CA CYS A 246 9.70 -0.63 -13.65
C CYS A 246 10.60 -0.41 -12.42
N ASN A 247 11.08 0.81 -12.19
CA ASN A 247 11.95 1.11 -11.07
C ASN A 247 11.30 0.91 -9.70
N VAL A 248 9.97 0.98 -9.62
CA VAL A 248 9.20 0.76 -8.39
C VAL A 248 8.73 -0.69 -8.29
N MET A 249 8.37 -1.29 -9.43
CA MET A 249 7.77 -2.63 -9.48
C MET A 249 8.78 -3.76 -9.42
N LEU A 250 10.01 -3.54 -9.91
CA LEU A 250 11.06 -4.56 -9.87
C LEU A 250 11.50 -4.79 -8.43
N CYS A 251 11.07 -5.88 -7.86
CA CYS A 251 11.52 -6.38 -6.56
C CYS A 251 11.78 -7.88 -6.65
N SER A 252 12.69 -8.38 -5.84
CA SER A 252 12.91 -9.82 -5.70
C SER A 252 11.74 -10.42 -4.92
N SER A 253 11.13 -11.48 -5.47
CA SER A 253 10.04 -12.19 -4.81
C SER A 253 10.50 -12.81 -3.49
N SER A 254 9.61 -12.76 -2.52
CA SER A 254 9.75 -13.48 -1.24
C SER A 254 8.66 -14.53 -1.06
N TYR A 255 7.74 -14.62 -1.99
CA TYR A 255 6.61 -15.53 -1.94
C TYR A 255 6.93 -16.84 -2.68
N LYS A 256 6.37 -17.94 -2.18
CA LYS A 256 6.47 -19.24 -2.83
C LYS A 256 5.73 -19.29 -4.16
N TYR A 257 4.62 -18.55 -4.28
CA TYR A 257 3.77 -18.51 -5.47
C TYR A 257 3.77 -17.11 -6.06
N GLN A 258 3.70 -17.01 -7.39
CA GLN A 258 3.63 -15.76 -8.12
C GLN A 258 2.52 -15.79 -9.16
N LEU A 259 1.72 -14.74 -9.21
CA LEU A 259 0.81 -14.41 -10.31
C LEU A 259 1.42 -13.28 -11.13
N SER A 260 1.90 -13.61 -12.33
CA SER A 260 2.51 -12.63 -13.22
C SER A 260 1.57 -12.28 -14.36
N LEU A 261 1.27 -10.97 -14.48
CA LEU A 261 0.47 -10.43 -15.57
C LEU A 261 1.40 -9.86 -16.64
N ASP A 262 1.37 -10.47 -17.83
CA ASP A 262 2.18 -10.05 -19.00
C ASP A 262 3.71 -10.09 -18.79
N ILE A 263 4.19 -10.82 -17.79
CA ILE A 263 5.61 -11.06 -17.56
C ILE A 263 5.85 -12.58 -17.48
N PRO A 264 6.89 -13.11 -18.14
CA PRO A 264 7.33 -14.48 -17.90
C PRO A 264 7.70 -14.63 -16.41
N SER A 265 7.21 -15.67 -15.77
CA SER A 265 7.59 -15.99 -14.40
C SER A 265 8.78 -16.95 -14.41
N ASP A 266 9.82 -16.59 -13.65
CA ASP A 266 10.99 -17.44 -13.44
C ASP A 266 10.81 -18.44 -12.27
N ILE A 267 9.62 -18.42 -11.64
CA ILE A 267 9.34 -19.25 -10.46
C ILE A 267 8.55 -20.50 -10.89
N ASP A 268 9.02 -21.68 -10.45
CA ASP A 268 8.37 -22.97 -10.72
C ASP A 268 6.89 -23.01 -10.27
N ASN A 269 6.55 -22.24 -9.26
CA ASN A 269 5.21 -22.13 -8.68
C ASN A 269 4.40 -20.94 -9.26
N SER A 270 4.53 -20.67 -10.54
CA SER A 270 3.75 -19.65 -11.23
C SER A 270 2.29 -20.08 -11.39
N ILE A 271 1.39 -19.10 -11.15
CA ILE A 271 -0.05 -19.20 -11.36
C ILE A 271 -0.40 -18.35 -12.58
N ASP A 272 -1.11 -18.95 -13.54
CA ASP A 272 -1.61 -18.22 -14.71
C ASP A 272 -2.92 -17.49 -14.35
N ILE A 273 -3.14 -16.31 -14.91
CA ILE A 273 -4.39 -15.56 -14.72
C ILE A 273 -5.63 -16.35 -15.17
N LYS A 274 -5.47 -17.27 -16.12
CA LYS A 274 -6.54 -18.18 -16.59
C LYS A 274 -7.02 -19.13 -15.49
N ASP A 275 -6.17 -19.41 -14.52
CA ASP A 275 -6.49 -20.30 -13.40
C ASP A 275 -7.15 -19.54 -12.23
N ILE A 276 -7.32 -18.22 -12.35
CA ILE A 276 -7.89 -17.38 -11.28
C ILE A 276 -9.40 -17.28 -11.45
N TYR A 277 -10.09 -17.64 -10.38
CA TYR A 277 -11.53 -17.54 -10.24
C TYR A 277 -11.85 -16.58 -9.09
N ILE A 278 -12.88 -15.79 -9.25
CA ILE A 278 -13.39 -14.86 -8.25
C ILE A 278 -14.81 -15.25 -7.86
N GLY A 279 -15.16 -15.09 -6.60
CA GLY A 279 -16.50 -15.27 -6.07
C GLY A 279 -16.74 -14.33 -4.90
N VAL A 280 -17.99 -14.27 -4.44
CA VAL A 280 -18.39 -13.58 -3.21
C VAL A 280 -18.86 -14.59 -2.21
N ASP A 281 -18.23 -14.61 -1.04
CA ASP A 281 -18.57 -15.51 0.07
C ASP A 281 -19.83 -15.01 0.77
N SER A 282 -20.83 -15.86 0.90
CA SER A 282 -22.13 -15.49 1.52
C SER A 282 -22.03 -15.19 3.02
N THR A 283 -21.04 -15.75 3.72
CA THR A 283 -20.86 -15.58 5.16
C THR A 283 -20.18 -14.23 5.48
N THR A 284 -19.11 -13.90 4.73
CA THR A 284 -18.32 -12.70 4.99
C THR A 284 -18.75 -11.51 4.14
N ASN A 285 -19.60 -11.73 3.12
CA ASN A 285 -19.98 -10.75 2.10
C ASN A 285 -18.76 -10.05 1.43
N SER A 286 -17.68 -10.81 1.27
CA SER A 286 -16.41 -10.32 0.72
C SER A 286 -16.02 -11.13 -0.53
N PHE A 287 -15.28 -10.48 -1.44
CA PHE A 287 -14.66 -11.21 -2.53
C PHE A 287 -13.66 -12.23 -2.00
N TYR A 288 -13.59 -13.37 -2.69
CA TYR A 288 -12.50 -14.33 -2.53
C TYR A 288 -11.93 -14.69 -3.89
N LEU A 289 -10.66 -15.05 -3.90
CA LEU A 289 -9.97 -15.57 -5.07
C LEU A 289 -9.64 -17.04 -4.87
N LYS A 290 -9.69 -17.81 -5.95
CA LYS A 290 -9.37 -19.23 -5.94
C LYS A 290 -8.57 -19.59 -7.19
N SER A 291 -7.53 -20.42 -7.01
CA SER A 291 -6.85 -21.06 -8.13
C SER A 291 -7.53 -22.38 -8.48
N SER A 292 -7.94 -22.54 -9.73
CA SER A 292 -8.47 -23.81 -10.24
C SER A 292 -7.39 -24.90 -10.28
N LYS A 293 -6.15 -24.52 -10.63
CA LYS A 293 -4.99 -25.42 -10.70
C LYS A 293 -4.61 -25.98 -9.33
N LEU A 294 -4.58 -25.14 -8.30
CA LEU A 294 -4.17 -25.53 -6.95
C LEU A 294 -5.36 -25.97 -6.08
N ASN A 295 -6.57 -25.66 -6.50
CA ASN A 295 -7.81 -25.83 -5.72
C ASN A 295 -7.75 -25.19 -4.32
N LYS A 296 -7.06 -24.04 -4.19
CA LYS A 296 -6.87 -23.29 -2.94
C LYS A 296 -7.36 -21.87 -3.10
N ARG A 297 -7.79 -21.24 -1.99
CA ARG A 297 -8.03 -19.80 -1.94
C ARG A 297 -6.70 -19.05 -1.99
N LEU A 298 -6.72 -17.86 -2.56
CA LEU A 298 -5.53 -17.04 -2.75
C LEU A 298 -5.68 -15.74 -1.97
N HIS A 299 -4.63 -15.38 -1.26
CA HIS A 299 -4.39 -14.03 -0.80
C HIS A 299 -3.31 -13.42 -1.69
N ILE A 300 -3.68 -12.41 -2.46
CA ILE A 300 -2.79 -11.79 -3.45
C ILE A 300 -2.25 -10.48 -2.88
N ASP A 301 -0.95 -10.32 -2.90
CA ASP A 301 -0.26 -9.11 -2.49
C ASP A 301 0.86 -8.73 -3.46
N LYS A 302 1.38 -7.53 -3.30
CA LYS A 302 2.53 -7.01 -4.06
C LYS A 302 3.63 -6.55 -3.11
N SER A 303 4.87 -6.94 -3.37
CA SER A 303 6.04 -6.57 -2.57
C SER A 303 6.58 -5.16 -2.84
N ASN A 304 5.77 -4.26 -3.37
CA ASN A 304 6.20 -2.91 -3.76
C ASN A 304 5.12 -1.85 -3.54
N LEU A 305 5.53 -0.58 -3.57
CA LEU A 305 4.64 0.59 -3.43
C LEU A 305 4.12 1.14 -4.76
N PHE A 306 4.12 0.35 -5.82
CA PHE A 306 3.56 0.80 -7.08
C PHE A 306 2.10 1.20 -6.92
N ASN A 307 1.74 2.38 -7.42
CA ASN A 307 0.36 2.83 -7.40
C ASN A 307 -0.49 1.97 -8.34
N CYS A 308 -1.35 1.13 -7.77
CA CYS A 308 -2.18 0.18 -8.53
C CYS A 308 -3.10 0.86 -9.56
N MET A 309 -3.46 2.13 -9.36
CA MET A 309 -4.26 2.91 -10.33
C MET A 309 -3.56 3.11 -11.69
N LEU A 310 -2.25 2.88 -11.77
CA LEU A 310 -1.44 2.98 -12.98
C LEU A 310 -1.20 1.62 -13.66
N GLY A 311 -1.71 0.54 -13.09
CA GLY A 311 -1.67 -0.82 -13.64
C GLY A 311 -2.88 -1.16 -14.50
N SER A 312 -2.90 -2.37 -15.06
CA SER A 312 -4.07 -2.90 -15.76
C SER A 312 -5.29 -3.00 -14.83
N ASN A 313 -6.48 -3.07 -15.41
CA ASN A 313 -7.71 -3.17 -14.62
C ASN A 313 -7.70 -4.40 -13.68
N ILE A 314 -7.21 -5.53 -14.18
CA ILE A 314 -7.11 -6.75 -13.35
C ILE A 314 -6.10 -6.57 -12.23
N PHE A 315 -4.91 -6.01 -12.53
CA PHE A 315 -3.90 -5.73 -11.52
C PHE A 315 -4.44 -4.83 -10.41
N ARG A 316 -5.06 -3.71 -10.81
CA ARG A 316 -5.67 -2.76 -9.88
C ARG A 316 -6.72 -3.43 -9.00
N PHE A 317 -7.61 -4.21 -9.60
CA PHE A 317 -8.67 -4.89 -8.88
C PHE A 317 -8.13 -5.89 -7.86
N LEU A 318 -7.15 -6.71 -8.26
CA LEU A 318 -6.50 -7.67 -7.36
C LEU A 318 -5.81 -7.00 -6.18
N CYS A 319 -5.28 -5.79 -6.36
CA CYS A 319 -4.77 -4.99 -5.25
C CYS A 319 -5.92 -4.46 -4.36
N GLU A 320 -6.96 -3.85 -4.97
CA GLU A 320 -8.01 -3.14 -4.23
C GLU A 320 -8.92 -4.07 -3.40
N ILE A 321 -9.16 -5.32 -3.84
CA ILE A 321 -10.00 -6.27 -3.08
C ILE A 321 -9.32 -6.82 -1.82
N ASN A 322 -7.99 -6.77 -1.77
CA ASN A 322 -7.20 -7.21 -0.62
C ASN A 322 -6.70 -6.03 0.22
N GLU A 323 -6.91 -4.80 -0.25
CA GLU A 323 -6.48 -3.62 0.47
C GLU A 323 -7.41 -3.40 1.67
N ILE A 324 -6.87 -3.62 2.86
CA ILE A 324 -7.55 -3.23 4.08
C ILE A 324 -7.64 -1.71 4.05
N PRO A 325 -8.82 -1.13 4.21
CA PRO A 325 -8.99 0.31 4.21
C PRO A 325 -8.22 0.90 5.40
N PHE A 326 -6.95 1.16 5.16
CA PHE A 326 -6.10 1.91 6.07
C PHE A 326 -6.51 3.37 5.94
N LEU A 327 -6.89 4.01 7.05
CA LEU A 327 -7.30 5.40 7.01
C LEU A 327 -6.18 6.26 6.41
N PRO A 328 -6.24 6.68 5.15
CA PRO A 328 -5.26 7.63 4.70
C PRO A 328 -5.59 8.94 5.39
N ILE A 329 -4.73 9.40 6.30
CA ILE A 329 -4.82 10.76 6.86
C ILE A 329 -4.94 11.78 5.73
N SER A 330 -4.34 11.51 4.57
CA SER A 330 -4.50 12.30 3.36
C SER A 330 -5.96 12.54 2.93
N ARG A 331 -6.87 11.57 3.10
CA ARG A 331 -8.31 11.78 2.82
C ARG A 331 -8.94 12.73 3.84
N THR A 332 -8.54 12.63 5.09
CA THR A 332 -8.99 13.53 6.16
C THR A 332 -8.47 14.95 5.92
N TYR A 333 -7.23 15.11 5.42
CA TYR A 333 -6.68 16.42 5.05
C TYR A 333 -7.27 16.99 3.76
N GLY A 334 -7.87 16.20 2.90
CA GLY A 334 -8.53 16.69 1.68
C GLY A 334 -9.57 17.77 1.95
N ILE A 335 -10.26 17.70 3.09
CA ILE A 335 -11.25 18.70 3.51
C ILE A 335 -10.61 20.09 3.78
N PHE A 336 -9.34 20.14 4.13
CA PHE A 336 -8.62 21.39 4.41
C PHE A 336 -8.12 22.08 3.15
N GLN A 337 -8.08 21.40 2.00
CA GLN A 337 -7.69 21.99 0.72
C GLN A 337 -8.64 23.10 0.27
N SER A 338 -9.87 23.11 0.77
CA SER A 338 -10.86 24.14 0.49
C SER A 338 -10.75 25.38 1.41
N LEU A 339 -9.89 25.36 2.43
CA LEU A 339 -9.71 26.50 3.31
C LEU A 339 -8.89 27.59 2.60
N PRO A 340 -9.41 28.84 2.52
CA PRO A 340 -8.62 29.94 2.02
C PRO A 340 -7.58 30.32 3.10
N GLY A 341 -6.35 29.98 2.87
CA GLY A 341 -5.28 30.32 3.79
C GLY A 341 -4.10 29.38 3.67
N THR A 342 -2.97 29.83 4.16
CA THR A 342 -1.69 29.14 4.03
C THR A 342 -1.27 28.41 5.31
N PHE A 343 -1.97 28.62 6.41
CA PHE A 343 -1.62 28.06 7.71
C PHE A 343 -2.73 27.15 8.23
N ILE A 344 -2.37 25.92 8.54
CA ILE A 344 -3.22 24.97 9.26
C ILE A 344 -2.55 24.72 10.61
N PRO A 345 -3.25 24.91 11.74
CA PRO A 345 -2.72 24.61 13.07
C PRO A 345 -2.27 23.15 13.15
N ARG A 346 -1.17 22.90 13.85
CA ARG A 346 -0.71 21.55 14.12
C ARG A 346 -1.78 20.79 14.91
N ILE A 347 -2.05 19.57 14.50
CA ILE A 347 -2.95 18.67 15.22
C ILE A 347 -2.09 17.63 15.91
N THR A 348 -2.23 17.52 17.22
CA THR A 348 -1.48 16.56 18.04
C THR A 348 -2.42 15.63 18.79
N TYR A 349 -1.95 14.41 19.01
CA TYR A 349 -2.57 13.41 19.87
C TYR A 349 -1.46 12.70 20.64
N ASN A 350 -1.37 12.95 21.96
CA ASN A 350 -0.25 12.52 22.79
C ASN A 350 1.10 13.01 22.23
N ARG A 351 1.96 12.06 21.80
CA ARG A 351 3.27 12.35 21.17
C ARG A 351 3.26 12.24 19.64
N ILE A 352 2.09 12.24 19.06
CA ILE A 352 1.89 12.11 17.62
C ILE A 352 1.43 13.42 17.06
#